data_cd56ad5cd4869446c7c23cdd4b848319
#
_entry.id   cd56ad5cd4869446c7c23cdd4b848319
#
_cell.length_a   1.000
_cell.length_b   1.000
_cell.length_c   1.000
_cell.angle_alpha   90.00
_cell.angle_beta   90.00
_cell.angle_gamma   90.00
#
_symmetry.space_group_name_H-M   'P 1'
#
loop_
_entity.id
_entity.type
_entity.pdbx_description
1 polymer ?
#
loop_
_entity_poly.entity_id
_entity_poly.type
_entity_poly.pdbx_seq_one_letter_code
_entity_poly.pdbx_strand_id
1 'polypeptide(L)'
;MKRATSRRGRTGPEYRVRVSFGVPLDFAFAWCTDYTPEDASLEGETYQRKIIERTSRRVIFEDLEESDDGWNWSRDVVTLRPPNRWHMVGIGNRRDVRADYVLSPLPDGRTRFDLRWRRRPKVPDAKKLTKAEREASTMRAWKRFAAAMEQDYRRSRRRPTR
;
A
#
# COMPACT_ATOMS: atom_id res chain seq x y z
N MET A 1 4.14 -46.78 -1.30
CA MET A 1 4.55 -45.40 -1.02
C MET A 1 3.63 -44.45 -1.80
N LYS A 2 2.67 -43.77 -1.13
CA LYS A 2 1.79 -42.77 -1.75
C LYS A 2 2.51 -41.42 -1.69
N ARG A 3 2.85 -40.84 -2.85
CA ARG A 3 3.40 -39.49 -2.96
C ARG A 3 2.36 -38.51 -2.46
N ALA A 4 2.69 -37.75 -1.42
CA ALA A 4 1.92 -36.61 -0.96
C ALA A 4 1.97 -35.52 -2.05
N THR A 5 0.88 -35.35 -2.78
CA THR A 5 0.68 -34.21 -3.69
C THR A 5 0.58 -32.97 -2.83
N SER A 6 1.64 -32.17 -2.80
CA SER A 6 1.66 -30.85 -2.22
C SER A 6 0.51 -30.04 -2.84
N ARG A 7 -0.54 -29.78 -2.07
CA ARG A 7 -1.56 -28.80 -2.40
C ARG A 7 -0.86 -27.43 -2.46
N ARG A 8 -0.43 -27.02 -3.65
CA ARG A 8 -0.10 -25.61 -3.92
C ARG A 8 -1.33 -24.81 -3.54
N GLY A 9 -1.22 -24.06 -2.42
CA GLY A 9 -2.31 -23.23 -1.93
C GLY A 9 -2.79 -22.33 -3.06
N ARG A 10 -4.10 -22.41 -3.37
CA ARG A 10 -4.73 -21.54 -4.38
C ARG A 10 -4.48 -20.09 -3.96
N THR A 11 -3.54 -19.46 -4.63
CA THR A 11 -3.32 -18.02 -4.51
C THR A 11 -4.60 -17.34 -4.99
N GLY A 12 -5.23 -16.54 -4.12
CA GLY A 12 -6.43 -15.78 -4.45
C GLY A 12 -6.24 -14.87 -5.68
N PRO A 13 -7.30 -14.21 -6.15
CA PRO A 13 -7.23 -13.38 -7.34
C PRO A 13 -6.20 -12.26 -7.15
N GLU A 14 -5.55 -11.90 -8.25
CA GLU A 14 -4.73 -10.70 -8.32
C GLU A 14 -5.60 -9.50 -8.62
N TYR A 15 -5.42 -8.44 -7.83
CA TYR A 15 -6.04 -7.15 -8.01
C TYR A 15 -5.05 -6.17 -8.60
N ARG A 16 -5.54 -5.15 -9.32
CA ARG A 16 -4.69 -4.14 -9.99
C ARG A 16 -5.33 -2.77 -9.90
N VAL A 17 -4.49 -1.77 -9.68
CA VAL A 17 -4.86 -0.36 -9.73
C VAL A 17 -3.78 0.41 -10.47
N ARG A 18 -4.20 1.38 -11.27
CA ARG A 18 -3.33 2.35 -11.92
C ARG A 18 -3.85 3.75 -11.67
N VAL A 19 -2.97 4.64 -11.22
CA VAL A 19 -3.26 6.06 -10.97
C VAL A 19 -2.10 6.89 -11.50
N SER A 20 -2.33 8.16 -11.81
CA SER A 20 -1.28 9.13 -12.12
C SER A 20 -1.17 10.16 -11.02
N PHE A 21 0.05 10.51 -10.64
CA PHE A 21 0.39 11.55 -9.67
C PHE A 21 0.92 12.78 -10.39
N GLY A 22 0.44 13.97 -10.04
CA GLY A 22 0.89 15.24 -10.58
C GLY A 22 2.23 15.72 -9.99
N VAL A 23 3.15 14.80 -9.72
CA VAL A 23 4.46 15.07 -9.10
C VAL A 23 5.55 14.24 -9.80
N PRO A 24 6.85 14.66 -9.74
CA PRO A 24 7.94 13.90 -10.29
C PRO A 24 8.21 12.61 -9.51
N LEU A 25 8.90 11.67 -10.17
CA LEU A 25 9.11 10.29 -9.69
C LEU A 25 9.83 10.21 -8.36
N ASP A 26 10.87 11.00 -8.16
CA ASP A 26 11.65 11.03 -6.93
C ASP A 26 10.82 11.46 -5.72
N PHE A 27 10.01 12.51 -5.90
CA PHE A 27 9.08 12.98 -4.87
C PHE A 27 8.00 11.92 -4.59
N ALA A 28 7.41 11.34 -5.64
CA ALA A 28 6.40 10.29 -5.50
C ALA A 28 6.96 9.07 -4.75
N PHE A 29 8.18 8.63 -5.08
CA PHE A 29 8.80 7.50 -4.40
C PHE A 29 9.05 7.78 -2.92
N ALA A 30 9.64 8.92 -2.58
CA ALA A 30 9.89 9.29 -1.20
C ALA A 30 8.58 9.38 -0.40
N TRP A 31 7.56 10.02 -0.95
CA TRP A 31 6.26 10.20 -0.30
C TRP A 31 5.51 8.87 -0.12
N CYS A 32 5.47 8.00 -1.15
CA CYS A 32 4.78 6.71 -1.07
C CYS A 32 5.45 5.70 -0.14
N THR A 33 6.72 5.91 0.21
CA THR A 33 7.51 4.97 1.01
C THR A 33 7.83 5.48 2.41
N ASP A 34 7.27 6.61 2.83
CA ASP A 34 7.47 7.16 4.17
C ASP A 34 6.65 6.45 5.25
N TYR A 35 5.50 5.86 4.89
CA TYR A 35 4.65 5.07 5.79
C TYR A 35 4.36 5.75 7.12
N THR A 36 3.83 6.96 7.06
CA THR A 36 3.53 7.75 8.25
C THR A 36 2.24 7.29 8.95
N PRO A 37 2.06 7.60 10.26
CA PRO A 37 0.80 7.33 10.96
C PRO A 37 -0.42 8.03 10.34
N GLU A 38 -0.22 9.13 9.63
CA GLU A 38 -1.26 9.92 8.96
C GLU A 38 -1.91 9.19 7.77
N ASP A 39 -1.27 8.15 7.25
CA ASP A 39 -1.80 7.33 6.17
C ASP A 39 -3.19 6.78 6.48
N ALA A 40 -3.47 6.42 7.74
CA ALA A 40 -4.77 5.91 8.16
C ALA A 40 -5.92 6.85 7.76
N SER A 41 -5.78 8.15 8.02
CA SER A 41 -6.82 9.13 7.68
C SER A 41 -7.00 9.30 6.18
N LEU A 42 -5.93 9.16 5.39
CA LEU A 42 -5.99 9.21 3.93
C LEU A 42 -6.68 7.96 3.34
N GLU A 43 -6.50 6.82 3.97
CA GLU A 43 -7.21 5.59 3.60
C GLU A 43 -8.70 5.62 4.04
N GLY A 44 -9.06 6.50 4.98
CA GLY A 44 -10.38 6.53 5.62
C GLY A 44 -10.51 5.44 6.70
N GLU A 45 -9.40 5.08 7.31
CA GLU A 45 -9.27 4.07 8.34
C GLU A 45 -8.86 4.70 9.68
N THR A 46 -8.92 3.91 10.74
CA THR A 46 -8.64 4.37 12.12
C THR A 46 -7.50 3.60 12.79
N TYR A 47 -6.73 2.84 12.03
CA TYR A 47 -5.61 2.08 12.58
C TYR A 47 -4.54 3.00 13.16
N GLN A 48 -3.86 2.49 14.21
CA GLN A 48 -2.68 3.10 14.79
C GLN A 48 -1.45 2.38 14.24
N ARG A 49 -0.54 3.14 13.61
CA ARG A 49 0.71 2.62 13.05
C ARG A 49 1.88 2.80 14.00
N LYS A 50 2.63 1.72 14.20
CA LYS A 50 3.90 1.73 14.90
C LYS A 50 5.02 1.30 13.96
N ILE A 51 5.99 2.19 13.72
CA ILE A 51 7.20 1.84 12.98
C ILE A 51 8.13 1.02 13.86
N ILE A 52 8.47 -0.17 13.41
CA ILE A 52 9.38 -1.11 14.10
C ILE A 52 10.81 -0.92 13.61
N GLU A 53 10.98 -0.76 12.30
CA GLU A 53 12.28 -0.59 11.67
C GLU A 53 12.16 0.35 10.47
N ARG A 54 13.17 1.17 10.25
CA ARG A 54 13.31 2.00 9.04
C ARG A 54 14.77 2.07 8.63
N THR A 55 15.05 1.60 7.43
CA THR A 55 16.34 1.70 6.76
C THR A 55 16.13 2.24 5.34
N SER A 56 17.22 2.49 4.60
CA SER A 56 17.15 2.89 3.19
C SER A 56 16.55 1.81 2.27
N ARG A 57 16.43 0.57 2.75
CA ARG A 57 15.96 -0.56 1.94
C ARG A 57 14.76 -1.31 2.53
N ARG A 58 14.38 -0.99 3.77
CA ARG A 58 13.31 -1.71 4.45
C ARG A 58 12.56 -0.81 5.42
N VAL A 59 11.23 -0.96 5.43
CA VAL A 59 10.37 -0.43 6.49
C VAL A 59 9.58 -1.59 7.05
N ILE A 60 9.52 -1.71 8.36
CA ILE A 60 8.66 -2.67 9.07
C ILE A 60 7.77 -1.86 9.99
N PHE A 61 6.46 -2.10 9.90
CA PHE A 61 5.49 -1.46 10.79
C PHE A 61 4.38 -2.43 11.20
N GLU A 62 3.69 -2.07 12.26
CA GLU A 62 2.48 -2.73 12.73
C GLU A 62 1.33 -1.73 12.70
N ASP A 63 0.19 -2.19 12.20
CA ASP A 63 -1.08 -1.48 12.24
C ASP A 63 -2.02 -2.20 13.19
N LEU A 64 -2.67 -1.47 14.07
CA LEU A 64 -3.62 -1.97 15.03
C LEU A 64 -4.88 -1.11 15.01
N GLU A 65 -6.02 -1.76 14.86
CA GLU A 65 -7.33 -1.12 14.81
C GLU A 65 -8.33 -1.87 15.67
N GLU A 66 -9.11 -1.14 16.45
CA GLU A 66 -10.29 -1.69 17.11
C GLU A 66 -11.50 -1.49 16.20
N SER A 67 -12.24 -2.56 15.97
CA SER A 67 -13.48 -2.55 15.18
C SER A 67 -14.60 -3.28 15.94
N ASP A 68 -15.83 -3.13 15.47
CA ASP A 68 -17.01 -3.82 16.06
C ASP A 68 -16.83 -5.35 16.11
N ASP A 69 -16.04 -5.90 15.17
CA ASP A 69 -15.70 -7.33 15.09
C ASP A 69 -14.47 -7.73 15.93
N GLY A 70 -13.95 -6.82 16.76
CA GLY A 70 -12.74 -7.00 17.56
C GLY A 70 -11.50 -6.37 16.94
N TRP A 71 -10.31 -6.80 17.39
CA TRP A 71 -9.05 -6.24 16.96
C TRP A 71 -8.66 -6.72 15.56
N ASN A 72 -8.21 -5.76 14.73
CA ASN A 72 -7.54 -6.01 13.47
C ASN A 72 -6.07 -5.60 13.62
N TRP A 73 -5.17 -6.55 13.42
CA TRP A 73 -3.74 -6.35 13.54
C TRP A 73 -3.02 -6.85 12.30
N SER A 74 -2.01 -6.12 11.85
CA SER A 74 -1.06 -6.57 10.84
C SER A 74 0.37 -6.15 11.17
N ARG A 75 1.32 -6.94 10.69
CA ARG A 75 2.72 -6.56 10.56
C ARG A 75 3.09 -6.60 9.08
N ASP A 76 3.61 -5.49 8.61
CA ASP A 76 3.95 -5.29 7.22
C ASP A 76 5.46 -5.09 7.07
N VAL A 77 6.06 -5.86 6.16
CA VAL A 77 7.47 -5.76 5.77
C VAL A 77 7.53 -5.21 4.36
N VAL A 78 8.06 -4.01 4.24
CA VAL A 78 8.23 -3.32 2.97
C VAL A 78 9.70 -3.39 2.57
N THR A 79 9.98 -3.93 1.40
CA THR A 79 11.31 -3.95 0.78
C THR A 79 11.36 -2.88 -0.29
N LEU A 80 12.21 -1.87 -0.08
CA LEU A 80 12.41 -0.75 -0.99
C LEU A 80 13.44 -1.11 -2.07
N ARG A 81 13.11 -0.77 -3.31
CA ARG A 81 13.99 -0.89 -4.47
C ARG A 81 14.02 0.43 -5.24
N PRO A 82 14.74 1.43 -4.69
CA PRO A 82 14.85 2.72 -5.36
C PRO A 82 15.37 2.57 -6.79
N PRO A 83 15.01 3.47 -7.69
CA PRO A 83 14.29 4.73 -7.44
C PRO A 83 12.76 4.62 -7.57
N ASN A 84 12.20 3.45 -7.90
CA ASN A 84 10.82 3.43 -8.40
C ASN A 84 10.02 2.17 -8.08
N ARG A 85 10.50 1.27 -7.23
CA ARG A 85 9.80 0.02 -6.91
C ARG A 85 9.86 -0.29 -5.42
N TRP A 86 8.83 -0.93 -4.92
CA TRP A 86 8.86 -1.57 -3.61
C TRP A 86 7.86 -2.73 -3.56
N HIS A 87 8.09 -3.62 -2.62
CA HIS A 87 7.27 -4.79 -2.39
C HIS A 87 6.85 -4.85 -0.92
N MET A 88 5.63 -5.25 -0.63
CA MET A 88 5.10 -5.39 0.72
C MET A 88 4.60 -6.81 0.96
N VAL A 89 4.95 -7.36 2.12
CA VAL A 89 4.37 -8.59 2.65
C VAL A 89 3.77 -8.27 4.02
N GLY A 90 2.45 -8.35 4.09
CA GLY A 90 1.69 -8.15 5.31
C GLY A 90 1.17 -9.47 5.85
N ILE A 91 1.36 -9.70 7.16
CA ILE A 91 0.76 -10.80 7.91
C ILE A 91 -0.16 -10.21 8.95
N GLY A 92 -1.39 -10.67 9.01
CA GLY A 92 -2.37 -10.18 9.97
C GLY A 92 -3.24 -11.28 10.56
N ASN A 93 -4.00 -10.94 11.60
CA ASN A 93 -4.94 -11.88 12.18
C ASN A 93 -6.15 -12.14 11.28
N ARG A 94 -6.53 -11.19 10.42
CA ARG A 94 -7.68 -11.33 9.51
C ARG A 94 -7.30 -11.74 8.10
N ARG A 95 -6.12 -11.35 7.61
CA ARG A 95 -5.64 -11.65 6.25
C ARG A 95 -4.15 -11.47 6.14
N ASP A 96 -3.56 -12.16 5.17
CA ASP A 96 -2.22 -11.84 4.67
C ASP A 96 -2.36 -11.10 3.33
N VAL A 97 -1.40 -10.21 3.06
CA VAL A 97 -1.35 -9.40 1.83
C VAL A 97 0.04 -9.47 1.22
N ARG A 98 0.10 -9.50 -0.11
CA ARG A 98 1.33 -9.24 -0.86
C ARG A 98 1.04 -8.21 -1.93
N ALA A 99 1.89 -7.20 -2.02
CA ALA A 99 1.72 -6.11 -2.95
C ALA A 99 3.03 -5.73 -3.63
N ASP A 100 2.95 -5.45 -4.92
CA ASP A 100 4.03 -4.93 -5.75
C ASP A 100 3.66 -3.56 -6.28
N TYR A 101 4.54 -2.60 -6.10
CA TYR A 101 4.37 -1.22 -6.46
C TYR A 101 5.44 -0.79 -7.45
N VAL A 102 5.03 -0.11 -8.51
CA VAL A 102 5.93 0.41 -9.55
C VAL A 102 5.54 1.84 -9.89
N LEU A 103 6.52 2.74 -9.90
CA LEU A 103 6.39 4.08 -10.42
C LEU A 103 7.09 4.17 -11.79
N SER A 104 6.50 4.91 -12.72
CA SER A 104 7.08 5.17 -14.04
C SER A 104 6.93 6.65 -14.39
N PRO A 105 8.00 7.33 -14.84
CA PRO A 105 7.89 8.72 -15.25
C PRO A 105 7.02 8.84 -16.50
N LEU A 106 6.24 9.90 -16.58
CA LEU A 106 5.47 10.28 -17.76
C LEU A 106 6.15 11.48 -18.47
N PRO A 107 5.96 11.64 -19.81
CA PRO A 107 6.64 12.69 -20.58
C PRO A 107 6.37 14.11 -20.09
N ASP A 108 5.22 14.34 -19.43
CA ASP A 108 4.79 15.64 -18.90
C ASP A 108 5.28 15.92 -17.47
N GLY A 109 6.22 15.13 -16.96
CA GLY A 109 6.79 15.29 -15.62
C GLY A 109 5.92 14.70 -14.48
N ARG A 110 4.79 14.11 -14.80
CA ARG A 110 3.97 13.33 -13.86
C ARG A 110 4.54 11.93 -13.66
N THR A 111 3.97 11.21 -12.72
CA THR A 111 4.36 9.83 -12.41
C THR A 111 3.15 8.91 -12.52
N ARG A 112 3.30 7.82 -13.25
CA ARG A 112 2.33 6.72 -13.26
C ARG A 112 2.65 5.77 -12.11
N PHE A 113 1.61 5.40 -11.38
CA PHE A 113 1.65 4.41 -10.31
C PHE A 113 0.88 3.16 -10.72
N ASP A 114 1.53 2.02 -10.63
CA ASP A 114 0.94 0.70 -10.84
C ASP A 114 1.06 -0.12 -9.56
N LEU A 115 -0.07 -0.62 -9.08
CA LEU A 115 -0.18 -1.51 -7.93
C LEU A 115 -0.77 -2.84 -8.36
N ARG A 116 -0.13 -3.94 -7.95
CA ARG A 116 -0.68 -5.29 -8.03
C ARG A 116 -0.64 -5.90 -6.63
N TRP A 117 -1.75 -6.52 -6.21
CA TRP A 117 -1.75 -7.18 -4.91
C TRP A 117 -2.60 -8.44 -4.91
N ARG A 118 -2.32 -9.29 -3.94
CA ARG A 118 -3.08 -10.49 -3.60
C ARG A 118 -3.32 -10.50 -2.11
N ARG A 119 -4.45 -11.07 -1.72
CA ARG A 119 -4.78 -11.26 -0.31
C ARG A 119 -5.19 -12.69 -0.05
N ARG A 120 -4.92 -13.17 1.15
CA ARG A 120 -5.37 -14.45 1.67
C ARG A 120 -6.16 -14.20 2.94
N PRO A 121 -7.51 -14.21 2.87
CA PRO A 121 -8.34 -14.07 4.07
C PRO A 121 -8.11 -15.25 5.02
N LYS A 122 -8.09 -14.98 6.31
CA LYS A 122 -8.05 -15.96 7.40
C LYS A 122 -9.38 -16.06 8.11
N VAL A 123 -10.18 -15.01 8.01
CA VAL A 123 -11.58 -14.94 8.47
C VAL A 123 -12.46 -14.43 7.33
N PRO A 124 -13.77 -14.71 7.34
CA PRO A 124 -14.69 -14.16 6.35
C PRO A 124 -14.64 -12.63 6.36
N ASP A 125 -14.69 -12.02 5.17
CA ASP A 125 -14.86 -10.57 5.05
C ASP A 125 -16.28 -10.18 5.52
N ALA A 126 -16.40 -9.13 6.33
CA ALA A 126 -17.69 -8.58 6.78
C ALA A 126 -18.56 -8.17 5.58
N LYS A 127 -17.93 -7.65 4.52
CA LYS A 127 -18.58 -7.32 3.25
C LYS A 127 -17.92 -8.09 2.10
N LYS A 128 -18.70 -8.90 1.40
CA LYS A 128 -18.24 -9.56 0.17
C LYS A 128 -18.19 -8.54 -0.96
N LEU A 129 -16.97 -8.23 -1.42
CA LEU A 129 -16.73 -7.37 -2.56
C LEU A 129 -16.30 -8.21 -3.76
N THR A 130 -16.84 -7.89 -4.92
CA THR A 130 -16.32 -8.38 -6.20
C THR A 130 -14.90 -7.86 -6.43
N LYS A 131 -14.19 -8.46 -7.40
CA LYS A 131 -12.86 -7.96 -7.78
C LYS A 131 -12.91 -6.49 -8.22
N ALA A 132 -13.87 -6.12 -9.06
CA ALA A 132 -14.02 -4.76 -9.56
C ALA A 132 -14.32 -3.75 -8.43
N GLU A 133 -15.20 -4.09 -7.49
CA GLU A 133 -15.50 -3.23 -6.34
C GLU A 133 -14.29 -3.04 -5.43
N ARG A 134 -13.48 -4.08 -5.23
CA ARG A 134 -12.26 -4.00 -4.44
C ARG A 134 -11.20 -3.12 -5.11
N GLU A 135 -10.98 -3.31 -6.41
CA GLU A 135 -10.08 -2.47 -7.20
C GLU A 135 -10.55 -1.00 -7.21
N ALA A 136 -11.85 -0.76 -7.37
CA ALA A 136 -12.43 0.59 -7.34
C ALA A 136 -12.27 1.25 -5.96
N SER A 137 -12.45 0.51 -4.87
CA SER A 137 -12.23 1.01 -3.51
C SER A 137 -10.77 1.41 -3.29
N THR A 138 -9.84 0.55 -3.69
CA THR A 138 -8.40 0.82 -3.59
C THR A 138 -8.00 2.00 -4.48
N MET A 139 -8.57 2.13 -5.68
CA MET A 139 -8.32 3.28 -6.53
C MET A 139 -8.79 4.60 -5.90
N ARG A 140 -9.94 4.61 -5.22
CA ARG A 140 -10.39 5.81 -4.49
C ARG A 140 -9.43 6.23 -3.39
N ALA A 141 -8.90 5.26 -2.64
CA ALA A 141 -7.87 5.54 -1.62
C ALA A 141 -6.62 6.15 -2.27
N TRP A 142 -6.10 5.57 -3.35
CA TRP A 142 -4.91 6.10 -4.03
C TRP A 142 -5.15 7.46 -4.70
N LYS A 143 -6.37 7.79 -5.10
CA LYS A 143 -6.70 9.15 -5.54
C LYS A 143 -6.62 10.17 -4.38
N ARG A 144 -7.02 9.79 -3.16
CA ARG A 144 -6.82 10.65 -1.97
C ARG A 144 -5.34 10.84 -1.65
N PHE A 145 -4.55 9.77 -1.70
CA PHE A 145 -3.09 9.84 -1.58
C PHE A 145 -2.49 10.77 -2.64
N ALA A 146 -2.89 10.65 -3.89
CA ALA A 146 -2.43 11.52 -4.98
C ALA A 146 -2.71 13.01 -4.68
N ALA A 147 -3.91 13.34 -4.24
CA ALA A 147 -4.28 14.71 -3.91
C ALA A 147 -3.46 15.28 -2.75
N ALA A 148 -3.24 14.50 -1.69
CA ALA A 148 -2.41 14.89 -0.54
C ALA A 148 -0.94 15.08 -0.96
N MET A 149 -0.39 14.14 -1.72
CA MET A 149 0.97 14.19 -2.26
C MET A 149 1.20 15.44 -3.12
N GLU A 150 0.28 15.75 -4.03
CA GLU A 150 0.36 16.95 -4.88
C GLU A 150 0.29 18.24 -4.06
N GLN A 151 -0.49 18.26 -2.98
CA GLN A 151 -0.55 19.39 -2.07
C GLN A 151 0.79 19.59 -1.35
N ASP A 152 1.40 18.52 -0.84
CA ASP A 152 2.69 18.56 -0.17
C ASP A 152 3.82 18.98 -1.12
N TYR A 153 3.79 18.47 -2.35
CA TYR A 153 4.73 18.89 -3.38
C TYR A 153 4.65 20.38 -3.68
N ARG A 154 3.44 20.94 -3.83
CA ARG A 154 3.25 22.37 -4.03
C ARG A 154 3.75 23.20 -2.84
N ARG A 155 3.56 22.71 -1.61
CA ARG A 155 4.06 23.36 -0.38
C ARG A 155 5.59 23.34 -0.32
N SER A 156 6.22 22.22 -0.67
CA SER A 156 7.69 22.09 -0.66
C SER A 156 8.37 23.08 -1.61
N ARG A 157 7.75 23.35 -2.76
CA ARG A 157 8.28 24.30 -3.75
C ARG A 157 8.06 25.78 -3.40
N ARG A 158 7.16 26.10 -2.46
CA ARG A 158 6.89 27.47 -2.02
C ARG A 158 7.76 27.92 -0.85
N ARG A 159 8.51 27.02 -0.21
CA ARG A 159 9.48 27.38 0.82
C ARG A 159 10.73 27.93 0.15
N PRO A 160 11.09 29.22 0.33
CA PRO A 160 12.36 29.73 -0.19
C PRO A 160 13.50 28.97 0.48
N THR A 161 14.45 28.51 -0.31
CA THR A 161 15.75 28.02 0.18
C THR A 161 16.39 29.16 0.98
N ARG A 162 16.50 28.97 2.30
CA ARG A 162 17.33 29.85 3.15
C ARG A 162 18.77 29.45 3.01
#